data_6d4c61d440e21f7eb9df0c40c1db4a75
#
_entry.id   6d4c61d440e21f7eb9df0c40c1db4a75
#
_cell.length_a   1.000
_cell.length_b   1.000
_cell.length_c   1.000
_cell.angle_alpha   90.00
_cell.angle_beta   90.00
_cell.angle_gamma   90.00
#
_symmetry.space_group_name_H-M   'P 1'
#
loop_
_entity.id
_entity.type
_entity.pdbx_description
1 polymer ?
#
loop_
_entity_poly.entity_id
_entity_poly.type
_entity_poly.pdbx_seq_one_letter_code
_entity_poly.pdbx_strand_id
1 'polypeptide(L)'
;LEVKNICKIYGSGETAVKALRDVSFSVPKGEYVAIVGESGSGKSTLLNMIGALDLPTSGKVLIDGKDIFSMNDRKLTVFRRRNIGFIFQAFNLIPELTVEQNMIFPLLLDYQKPDKRYLEELLTVLNLKDRRNHLPSQLSGGQQQRVAIGRALITRPSLILADEPTGNLDSQNSSEVIALLKETSKRYEQTIIMITH
;
A
#
# COMPACT_ATOMS: atom_id res chain seq x y z
N LEU A 1 9.86 -5.55 8.94
CA LEU A 1 8.70 -5.09 9.70
C LEU A 1 8.53 -5.91 10.97
N GLU A 2 8.26 -5.26 12.10
CA GLU A 2 7.87 -5.91 13.35
C GLU A 2 6.62 -5.24 13.91
N VAL A 3 5.63 -6.05 14.27
CA VAL A 3 4.40 -5.62 14.96
C VAL A 3 4.44 -6.22 16.35
N LYS A 4 4.30 -5.40 17.41
CA LYS A 4 4.46 -5.82 18.81
C LYS A 4 3.25 -5.40 19.63
N ASN A 5 2.49 -6.38 20.11
CA ASN A 5 1.37 -6.23 21.04
C ASN A 5 0.35 -5.14 20.62
N ILE A 6 0.05 -5.07 19.30
CA ILE A 6 -0.87 -4.07 18.77
C ILE A 6 -2.29 -4.38 19.24
N CYS A 7 -2.88 -3.39 19.90
CA CYS A 7 -4.31 -3.36 20.24
C CYS A 7 -4.97 -2.16 19.59
N LYS A 8 -6.19 -2.33 19.11
CA LYS A 8 -7.04 -1.22 18.63
C LYS A 8 -8.45 -1.38 19.16
N ILE A 9 -8.91 -0.36 19.85
CA ILE A 9 -10.27 -0.26 20.38
C ILE A 9 -10.90 1.00 19.80
N TYR A 10 -12.05 0.85 19.15
CA TYR A 10 -12.88 1.95 18.69
C TYR A 10 -14.04 2.18 19.66
N GLY A 11 -14.42 3.43 19.87
CA GLY A 11 -15.48 3.79 20.80
C GLY A 11 -15.06 3.71 22.28
N SER A 12 -16.01 3.82 23.18
CA SER A 12 -15.80 3.79 24.63
C SER A 12 -17.01 3.16 25.35
N GLY A 13 -16.82 2.68 26.58
CA GLY A 13 -17.87 2.07 27.39
C GLY A 13 -18.46 0.82 26.73
N GLU A 14 -19.79 0.70 26.77
CA GLU A 14 -20.51 -0.48 26.27
C GLU A 14 -20.48 -0.64 24.75
N THR A 15 -20.18 0.45 24.00
CA THR A 15 -20.08 0.43 22.54
C THR A 15 -18.65 0.19 22.03
N ALA A 16 -17.71 -0.11 22.92
CA ALA A 16 -16.32 -0.31 22.55
C ALA A 16 -16.13 -1.58 21.71
N VAL A 17 -15.55 -1.44 20.52
CA VAL A 17 -15.22 -2.54 19.62
C VAL A 17 -13.71 -2.79 19.68
N LYS A 18 -13.30 -3.96 20.14
CA LYS A 18 -11.90 -4.40 20.15
C LYS A 18 -11.55 -5.00 18.78
N ALA A 19 -11.12 -4.15 17.84
CA ALA A 19 -10.79 -4.54 16.47
C ALA A 19 -9.48 -5.33 16.38
N LEU A 20 -8.48 -5.00 17.22
CA LEU A 20 -7.24 -5.76 17.33
C LEU A 20 -6.95 -6.09 18.80
N ARG A 21 -6.48 -7.33 19.05
CA ARG A 21 -6.21 -7.83 20.39
C ARG A 21 -4.84 -8.47 20.45
N ASP A 22 -3.86 -7.73 20.97
CA ASP A 22 -2.49 -8.20 21.24
C ASP A 22 -1.83 -8.88 20.05
N VAL A 23 -1.88 -8.23 18.88
CA VAL A 23 -1.33 -8.79 17.63
C VAL A 23 0.17 -8.57 17.59
N SER A 24 0.92 -9.67 17.42
CA SER A 24 2.38 -9.63 17.30
C SER A 24 2.86 -10.56 16.20
N PHE A 25 3.69 -10.06 15.29
CA PHE A 25 4.38 -10.83 14.26
C PHE A 25 5.54 -10.03 13.67
N SER A 26 6.39 -10.71 12.89
CA SER A 26 7.46 -10.09 12.14
C SER A 26 7.46 -10.55 10.69
N VAL A 27 7.86 -9.66 9.79
CA VAL A 27 8.04 -9.95 8.36
C VAL A 27 9.44 -9.53 7.97
N PRO A 28 10.30 -10.46 7.52
CA PRO A 28 11.61 -10.14 6.98
C PRO A 28 11.52 -9.17 5.79
N LYS A 29 12.60 -8.43 5.56
CA LYS A 29 12.69 -7.54 4.40
C LYS A 29 12.65 -8.35 3.09
N GLY A 30 11.90 -7.86 2.11
CA GLY A 30 11.76 -8.51 0.79
C GLY A 30 10.75 -9.65 0.73
N GLU A 31 10.07 -9.96 1.84
CA GLU A 31 9.06 -11.03 1.87
C GLU A 31 7.71 -10.55 1.34
N TYR A 32 7.00 -11.48 0.69
CA TYR A 32 5.61 -11.30 0.27
C TYR A 32 4.69 -12.13 1.19
N VAL A 33 3.88 -11.43 1.97
CA VAL A 33 2.98 -12.04 2.97
C VAL A 33 1.52 -11.73 2.63
N ALA A 34 0.67 -12.76 2.63
CA ALA A 34 -0.78 -12.61 2.54
C ALA A 34 -1.42 -12.83 3.93
N ILE A 35 -2.25 -11.87 4.35
CA ILE A 35 -3.08 -11.99 5.55
C ILE A 35 -4.48 -12.37 5.09
N VAL A 36 -4.92 -13.56 5.48
CA VAL A 36 -6.24 -14.10 5.14
C VAL A 36 -7.11 -14.22 6.37
N GLY A 37 -8.43 -14.15 6.18
CA GLY A 37 -9.40 -14.30 7.27
C GLY A 37 -10.77 -13.77 6.87
N GLU A 38 -11.78 -14.04 7.70
CA GLU A 38 -13.16 -13.63 7.46
C GLU A 38 -13.33 -12.10 7.43
N SER A 39 -14.41 -11.63 6.80
CA SER A 39 -14.80 -10.23 6.84
C SER A 39 -15.01 -9.79 8.30
N GLY A 40 -14.56 -8.58 8.63
CA GLY A 40 -14.68 -8.06 9.99
C GLY A 40 -13.64 -8.59 11.01
N SER A 41 -12.71 -9.48 10.61
CA SER A 41 -11.67 -10.01 11.52
C SER A 41 -10.56 -9.02 11.89
N GLY A 42 -10.63 -7.77 11.41
CA GLY A 42 -9.66 -6.71 11.77
C GLY A 42 -8.49 -6.55 10.80
N LYS A 43 -8.47 -7.24 9.65
CA LYS A 43 -7.37 -7.20 8.66
C LYS A 43 -7.07 -5.78 8.17
N SER A 44 -8.07 -5.06 7.66
CA SER A 44 -7.88 -3.67 7.18
C SER A 44 -7.51 -2.72 8.33
N THR A 45 -8.02 -2.96 9.55
CA THR A 45 -7.58 -2.22 10.74
C THR A 45 -6.09 -2.46 11.00
N LEU A 46 -5.63 -3.71 10.92
CA LEU A 46 -4.21 -4.03 11.09
C LEU A 46 -3.35 -3.36 10.03
N LEU A 47 -3.78 -3.39 8.76
CA LEU A 47 -3.09 -2.72 7.67
C LEU A 47 -2.99 -1.20 7.90
N ASN A 48 -4.07 -0.58 8.39
CA ASN A 48 -4.10 0.84 8.73
C ASN A 48 -3.14 1.19 9.87
N MET A 49 -2.97 0.30 10.87
CA MET A 49 -1.95 0.48 11.92
C MET A 49 -0.54 0.40 11.32
N ILE A 50 -0.24 -0.64 10.55
CA ILE A 50 1.07 -0.82 9.92
C ILE A 50 1.40 0.36 8.98
N GLY A 51 0.39 0.85 8.28
CA GLY A 51 0.50 1.97 7.35
C GLY A 51 0.49 3.36 8.00
N ALA A 52 0.34 3.44 9.32
CA ALA A 52 0.18 4.70 10.04
C ALA A 52 -0.96 5.58 9.49
N LEU A 53 -2.03 4.95 9.01
CA LEU A 53 -3.27 5.65 8.61
C LEU A 53 -4.18 5.88 9.81
N ASP A 54 -4.02 5.09 10.85
CA ASP A 54 -4.69 5.25 12.14
C ASP A 54 -3.70 4.91 13.27
N LEU A 55 -3.98 5.36 14.49
CA LEU A 55 -3.13 5.15 15.67
C LEU A 55 -3.61 3.94 16.48
N PRO A 56 -2.73 3.06 16.94
CA PRO A 56 -3.10 1.97 17.83
C PRO A 56 -3.50 2.51 19.22
N THR A 57 -4.32 1.75 19.94
CA THR A 57 -4.61 2.03 21.35
C THR A 57 -3.39 1.70 22.21
N SER A 58 -2.64 0.66 21.86
CA SER A 58 -1.37 0.29 22.48
C SER A 58 -0.55 -0.59 21.55
N GLY A 59 0.71 -0.79 21.88
CA GLY A 59 1.66 -1.58 21.08
C GLY A 59 2.55 -0.72 20.20
N LYS A 60 3.34 -1.36 19.34
CA LYS A 60 4.35 -0.71 18.48
C LYS A 60 4.41 -1.33 17.11
N VAL A 61 4.70 -0.52 16.10
CA VAL A 61 5.07 -0.96 14.76
C VAL A 61 6.46 -0.44 14.45
N LEU A 62 7.39 -1.35 14.14
CA LEU A 62 8.74 -1.01 13.75
C LEU A 62 8.95 -1.32 12.26
N ILE A 63 9.34 -0.31 11.51
CA ILE A 63 9.74 -0.44 10.11
C ILE A 63 11.22 -0.08 10.03
N ASP A 64 12.04 -0.99 9.55
CA ASP A 64 13.50 -0.86 9.53
C ASP A 64 14.08 -0.46 10.90
N GLY A 65 13.57 -1.09 11.98
CA GLY A 65 13.97 -0.86 13.37
C GLY A 65 13.46 0.44 14.00
N LYS A 66 12.70 1.26 13.27
CA LYS A 66 12.16 2.54 13.78
C LYS A 66 10.72 2.36 14.21
N ASP A 67 10.42 2.66 15.48
CA ASP A 67 9.05 2.74 15.98
C ASP A 67 8.34 3.95 15.36
N ILE A 68 7.39 3.68 14.45
CA ILE A 68 6.72 4.74 13.68
C ILE A 68 5.82 5.60 14.55
N PHE A 69 5.26 5.06 15.64
CA PHE A 69 4.38 5.79 16.54
C PHE A 69 5.11 6.60 17.62
N SER A 70 6.44 6.48 17.71
CA SER A 70 7.27 7.39 18.49
C SER A 70 7.54 8.73 17.79
N MET A 71 7.18 8.82 16.49
CA MET A 71 7.34 10.03 15.68
C MET A 71 6.19 11.01 15.95
N ASN A 72 6.47 12.32 15.87
CA ASN A 72 5.41 13.32 15.81
C ASN A 72 4.71 13.28 14.43
N ASP A 73 3.50 13.85 14.34
CA ASP A 73 2.63 13.80 13.15
C ASP A 73 3.34 14.24 11.86
N ARG A 74 4.15 15.30 11.94
CA ARG A 74 4.90 15.81 10.78
C ARG A 74 5.95 14.79 10.29
N LYS A 75 6.71 14.20 11.21
CA LYS A 75 7.71 13.17 10.87
C LYS A 75 7.04 11.90 10.36
N LEU A 76 5.95 11.47 11.00
CA LEU A 76 5.18 10.31 10.60
C LEU A 76 4.59 10.46 9.19
N THR A 77 4.05 11.64 8.85
CA THR A 77 3.53 11.93 7.51
C THR A 77 4.62 11.86 6.44
N VAL A 78 5.80 12.42 6.71
CA VAL A 78 6.95 12.32 5.79
C VAL A 78 7.46 10.89 5.70
N PHE A 79 7.55 10.18 6.82
CA PHE A 79 7.98 8.79 6.85
C PHE A 79 7.06 7.91 6.00
N ARG A 80 5.74 8.00 6.21
CA ARG A 80 4.73 7.26 5.45
C ARG A 80 4.87 7.51 3.95
N ARG A 81 4.94 8.76 3.52
CA ARG A 81 5.07 9.15 2.11
C ARG A 81 6.28 8.52 1.43
N ARG A 82 7.40 8.41 2.14
CA ARG A 82 8.68 7.95 1.59
C ARG A 82 8.92 6.46 1.69
N ASN A 83 8.32 5.81 2.70
CA ASN A 83 8.67 4.43 3.04
C ASN A 83 7.52 3.43 2.84
N ILE A 84 6.27 3.90 2.65
CA ILE A 84 5.10 3.03 2.55
C ILE A 84 4.34 3.34 1.27
N GLY A 85 4.16 2.33 0.42
CA GLY A 85 3.27 2.36 -0.73
C GLY A 85 1.93 1.72 -0.38
N PHE A 86 0.82 2.35 -0.80
CA PHE A 86 -0.52 1.82 -0.60
C PHE A 86 -1.17 1.44 -1.92
N ILE A 87 -1.80 0.25 -1.94
CA ILE A 87 -2.64 -0.25 -3.02
C ILE A 87 -3.99 -0.61 -2.40
N PHE A 88 -5.05 0.05 -2.86
CA PHE A 88 -6.41 -0.14 -2.34
C PHE A 88 -7.28 -0.88 -3.35
N GLN A 89 -8.34 -1.51 -2.89
CA GLN A 89 -9.35 -2.15 -3.70
C GLN A 89 -10.01 -1.16 -4.68
N ALA A 90 -10.29 0.06 -4.26
CA ALA A 90 -10.97 1.09 -5.03
C ALA A 90 -10.04 1.94 -5.91
N PHE A 91 -8.80 1.50 -6.18
CA PHE A 91 -7.76 2.18 -6.97
C PHE A 91 -7.38 3.58 -6.45
N ASN A 92 -8.34 4.41 -6.07
CA ASN A 92 -8.18 5.78 -5.54
C ASN A 92 -7.29 6.66 -6.45
N LEU A 93 -7.52 6.59 -7.76
CA LEU A 93 -6.85 7.46 -8.72
C LEU A 93 -7.53 8.84 -8.72
N ILE A 94 -6.73 9.87 -8.99
CA ILE A 94 -7.22 11.24 -9.17
C ILE A 94 -7.77 11.34 -10.59
N PRO A 95 -9.09 11.59 -10.78
CA PRO A 95 -9.75 11.47 -12.07
C PRO A 95 -9.24 12.45 -13.13
N GLU A 96 -8.77 13.62 -12.73
CA GLU A 96 -8.29 14.69 -13.59
C GLU A 96 -6.83 14.53 -14.00
N LEU A 97 -6.12 13.58 -13.41
CA LEU A 97 -4.72 13.30 -13.69
C LEU A 97 -4.56 12.13 -14.64
N THR A 98 -3.61 12.25 -15.57
CA THR A 98 -3.25 11.14 -16.46
C THR A 98 -2.61 9.99 -15.69
N VAL A 99 -2.38 8.86 -16.36
CA VAL A 99 -1.64 7.70 -15.82
C VAL A 99 -0.31 8.15 -15.22
N GLU A 100 0.52 8.84 -16.01
CA GLU A 100 1.81 9.32 -15.54
C GLU A 100 1.68 10.25 -14.33
N GLN A 101 0.78 11.22 -14.42
CA GLN A 101 0.56 12.19 -13.34
C GLN A 101 0.09 11.51 -12.04
N ASN A 102 -0.82 10.52 -12.12
CA ASN A 102 -1.22 9.72 -10.97
C ASN A 102 -0.03 8.96 -10.37
N MET A 103 0.82 8.35 -11.22
CA MET A 103 1.99 7.60 -10.75
C MET A 103 2.99 8.50 -10.01
N ILE A 104 3.34 9.67 -10.57
CA ILE A 104 4.36 10.55 -9.99
C ILE A 104 3.83 11.44 -8.86
N PHE A 105 2.51 11.48 -8.63
CA PHE A 105 1.88 12.38 -7.66
C PHE A 105 2.50 12.34 -6.25
N PRO A 106 2.84 11.16 -5.68
CA PRO A 106 3.50 11.11 -4.36
C PRO A 106 4.86 11.81 -4.32
N LEU A 107 5.62 11.79 -5.41
CA LEU A 107 6.91 12.50 -5.51
C LEU A 107 6.69 14.02 -5.52
N LEU A 108 5.66 14.49 -6.25
CA LEU A 108 5.34 15.92 -6.31
C LEU A 108 4.93 16.47 -4.94
N LEU A 109 4.21 15.68 -4.13
CA LEU A 109 3.87 16.04 -2.75
C LEU A 109 5.11 16.14 -1.83
N ASP A 110 6.21 15.52 -2.21
CA ASP A 110 7.49 15.57 -1.48
C ASP A 110 8.49 16.55 -2.14
N TYR A 111 8.03 17.37 -3.10
CA TYR A 111 8.85 18.31 -3.88
C TYR A 111 10.01 17.62 -4.64
N GLN A 112 9.85 16.34 -4.95
CA GLN A 112 10.85 15.55 -5.69
C GLN A 112 10.50 15.49 -7.18
N LYS A 113 11.54 15.46 -8.00
CA LYS A 113 11.38 15.18 -9.44
C LYS A 113 11.42 13.67 -9.69
N PRO A 114 10.58 13.14 -10.60
CA PRO A 114 10.64 11.74 -10.97
C PRO A 114 11.98 11.42 -11.66
N ASP A 115 12.56 10.28 -11.29
CA ASP A 115 13.61 9.65 -12.07
C ASP A 115 13.00 9.15 -13.39
N LYS A 116 13.32 9.79 -14.50
CA LYS A 116 12.75 9.49 -15.81
C LYS A 116 13.00 8.04 -16.24
N ARG A 117 14.20 7.51 -15.96
CA ARG A 117 14.54 6.13 -16.31
C ARG A 117 13.68 5.14 -15.55
N TYR A 118 13.52 5.35 -14.25
CA TYR A 118 12.69 4.49 -13.39
C TYR A 118 11.21 4.58 -13.76
N LEU A 119 10.70 5.76 -14.06
CA LEU A 119 9.32 5.94 -14.53
C LEU A 119 9.08 5.18 -15.85
N GLU A 120 9.97 5.27 -16.82
CA GLU A 120 9.88 4.51 -18.09
C GLU A 120 9.92 3.01 -17.84
N GLU A 121 10.76 2.55 -16.91
CA GLU A 121 10.83 1.15 -16.51
C GLU A 121 9.49 0.70 -15.91
N LEU A 122 8.92 1.44 -14.96
CA LEU A 122 7.63 1.13 -14.36
C LEU A 122 6.50 1.12 -15.40
N LEU A 123 6.42 2.12 -16.29
CA LEU A 123 5.42 2.14 -17.36
C LEU A 123 5.53 0.92 -18.28
N THR A 124 6.75 0.42 -18.50
CA THR A 124 7.00 -0.78 -19.29
C THR A 124 6.53 -2.05 -18.57
N VAL A 125 7.01 -2.26 -17.35
CA VAL A 125 6.67 -3.44 -16.52
C VAL A 125 5.16 -3.54 -16.26
N LEU A 126 4.52 -2.39 -16.05
CA LEU A 126 3.09 -2.30 -15.81
C LEU A 126 2.23 -2.36 -17.10
N ASN A 127 2.86 -2.42 -18.28
CA ASN A 127 2.20 -2.37 -19.58
C ASN A 127 1.28 -1.14 -19.74
N LEU A 128 1.80 0.04 -19.38
CA LEU A 128 1.07 1.32 -19.39
C LEU A 128 1.67 2.37 -20.34
N LYS A 129 2.74 2.06 -21.08
CA LYS A 129 3.41 3.02 -21.97
C LYS A 129 2.45 3.71 -22.93
N ASP A 130 1.63 2.92 -23.64
CA ASP A 130 0.70 3.43 -24.63
C ASP A 130 -0.53 4.12 -24.01
N ARG A 131 -0.65 4.04 -22.69
CA ARG A 131 -1.73 4.66 -21.90
C ARG A 131 -1.25 5.84 -21.04
N ARG A 132 0.01 6.20 -21.13
CA ARG A 132 0.68 7.23 -20.33
C ARG A 132 -0.11 8.53 -20.16
N ASN A 133 -0.73 9.00 -21.24
CA ASN A 133 -1.50 10.24 -21.27
C ASN A 133 -3.01 10.05 -21.12
N HIS A 134 -3.49 8.83 -20.86
CA HIS A 134 -4.91 8.56 -20.65
C HIS A 134 -5.34 8.96 -19.24
N LEU A 135 -6.60 9.39 -19.14
CA LEU A 135 -7.27 9.61 -17.85
C LEU A 135 -7.81 8.28 -17.28
N PRO A 136 -8.03 8.18 -15.98
CA PRO A 136 -8.61 6.98 -15.36
C PRO A 136 -9.92 6.50 -16.01
N SER A 137 -10.79 7.40 -16.44
CA SER A 137 -12.03 7.09 -17.13
C SER A 137 -11.88 6.37 -18.49
N GLN A 138 -10.67 6.40 -19.05
CA GLN A 138 -10.33 5.77 -20.34
C GLN A 138 -9.65 4.40 -20.16
N LEU A 139 -9.56 3.90 -18.92
CA LEU A 139 -8.83 2.69 -18.55
C LEU A 139 -9.79 1.61 -18.05
N SER A 140 -9.48 0.35 -18.36
CA SER A 140 -10.14 -0.79 -17.70
C SER A 140 -9.77 -0.85 -16.21
N GLY A 141 -10.56 -1.59 -15.40
CA GLY A 141 -10.28 -1.77 -13.96
C GLY A 141 -8.87 -2.33 -13.70
N GLY A 142 -8.44 -3.33 -14.48
CA GLY A 142 -7.08 -3.88 -14.38
C GLY A 142 -6.00 -2.87 -14.72
N GLN A 143 -6.22 -1.99 -15.71
CA GLN A 143 -5.29 -0.92 -16.05
C GLN A 143 -5.24 0.14 -14.93
N GLN A 144 -6.40 0.52 -14.36
CA GLN A 144 -6.45 1.44 -13.22
C GLN A 144 -5.68 0.88 -12.01
N GLN A 145 -5.82 -0.41 -11.72
CA GLN A 145 -5.07 -1.06 -10.64
C GLN A 145 -3.57 -1.06 -10.91
N ARG A 146 -3.13 -1.28 -12.15
CA ARG A 146 -1.72 -1.16 -12.53
C ARG A 146 -1.18 0.26 -12.33
N VAL A 147 -1.98 1.29 -12.57
CA VAL A 147 -1.62 2.68 -12.25
C VAL A 147 -1.48 2.88 -10.75
N ALA A 148 -2.39 2.35 -9.94
CA ALA A 148 -2.30 2.40 -8.48
C ALA A 148 -1.04 1.68 -7.95
N ILE A 149 -0.66 0.54 -8.55
CA ILE A 149 0.60 -0.16 -8.27
C ILE A 149 1.79 0.74 -8.62
N GLY A 150 1.80 1.33 -9.82
CA GLY A 150 2.86 2.24 -10.24
C GLY A 150 3.03 3.45 -9.32
N ARG A 151 1.92 4.02 -8.86
CA ARG A 151 1.89 5.09 -7.85
C ARG A 151 2.50 4.64 -6.51
N ALA A 152 2.23 3.41 -6.09
CA ALA A 152 2.80 2.87 -4.86
C ALA A 152 4.30 2.60 -4.99
N LEU A 153 4.78 2.18 -6.17
CA LEU A 153 6.18 1.83 -6.44
C LEU A 153 7.08 3.04 -6.67
N ILE A 154 6.56 4.15 -7.21
CA ILE A 154 7.37 5.25 -7.73
C ILE A 154 8.30 5.90 -6.68
N THR A 155 7.91 5.87 -5.42
CA THR A 155 8.72 6.39 -4.31
C THR A 155 9.78 5.40 -3.83
N ARG A 156 9.86 4.21 -4.43
CA ARG A 156 10.74 3.10 -4.00
C ARG A 156 10.58 2.79 -2.49
N PRO A 157 9.34 2.55 -2.03
CA PRO A 157 9.09 2.33 -0.60
C PRO A 157 9.73 1.02 -0.14
N SER A 158 10.06 0.91 1.14
CA SER A 158 10.54 -0.35 1.74
C SER A 158 9.39 -1.33 2.01
N LEU A 159 8.17 -0.81 2.15
CA LEU A 159 6.97 -1.58 2.47
C LEU A 159 5.81 -1.21 1.55
N ILE A 160 5.16 -2.21 0.98
CA ILE A 160 3.90 -2.05 0.24
C ILE A 160 2.77 -2.73 1.02
N LEU A 161 1.69 -2.01 1.19
CA LEU A 161 0.48 -2.46 1.85
C LEU A 161 -0.66 -2.53 0.81
N ALA A 162 -1.19 -3.72 0.58
CA ALA A 162 -2.23 -3.96 -0.41
C ALA A 162 -3.51 -4.45 0.29
N ASP A 163 -4.55 -3.64 0.28
CA ASP A 163 -5.86 -3.97 0.85
C ASP A 163 -6.78 -4.45 -0.27
N GLU A 164 -6.98 -5.76 -0.35
CA GLU A 164 -7.81 -6.44 -1.35
C GLU A 164 -7.55 -5.95 -2.79
N PRO A 165 -6.29 -5.96 -3.28
CA PRO A 165 -5.92 -5.30 -4.53
C PRO A 165 -6.60 -5.87 -5.77
N THR A 166 -7.33 -6.96 -5.64
CA THR A 166 -8.04 -7.65 -6.73
C THR A 166 -9.55 -7.71 -6.54
N GLY A 167 -10.07 -7.16 -5.44
CA GLY A 167 -11.48 -7.30 -5.07
C GLY A 167 -12.49 -6.69 -6.08
N ASN A 168 -12.03 -5.75 -6.92
CA ASN A 168 -12.85 -5.12 -7.97
C ASN A 168 -12.49 -5.59 -9.40
N LEU A 169 -11.75 -6.70 -9.52
CA LEU A 169 -11.28 -7.22 -10.80
C LEU A 169 -11.90 -8.61 -11.11
N ASP A 170 -12.02 -8.92 -12.39
CA ASP A 170 -12.31 -10.28 -12.82
C ASP A 170 -11.12 -11.23 -12.56
N SER A 171 -11.34 -12.53 -12.70
CA SER A 171 -10.35 -13.58 -12.37
C SER A 171 -9.06 -13.47 -13.17
N GLN A 172 -9.13 -13.07 -14.44
CA GLN A 172 -7.96 -12.93 -15.30
C GLN A 172 -7.10 -11.75 -14.85
N ASN A 173 -7.70 -10.56 -14.73
CA ASN A 173 -7.01 -9.37 -14.27
C ASN A 173 -6.47 -9.55 -12.84
N SER A 174 -7.19 -10.26 -11.97
CA SER A 174 -6.75 -10.59 -10.61
C SER A 174 -5.44 -11.39 -10.62
N SER A 175 -5.37 -12.45 -11.42
CA SER A 175 -4.17 -13.28 -11.55
C SER A 175 -2.97 -12.49 -12.07
N GLU A 176 -3.19 -11.62 -13.06
CA GLU A 176 -2.16 -10.76 -13.62
C GLU A 176 -1.62 -9.75 -12.59
N VAL A 177 -2.51 -9.12 -11.81
CA VAL A 177 -2.13 -8.16 -10.75
C VAL A 177 -1.33 -8.84 -9.65
N ILE A 178 -1.72 -10.04 -9.20
CA ILE A 178 -0.96 -10.80 -8.20
C ILE A 178 0.41 -11.21 -8.72
N ALA A 179 0.50 -11.68 -9.97
CA ALA A 179 1.79 -12.03 -10.58
C ALA A 179 2.70 -10.81 -10.67
N LEU A 180 2.16 -9.66 -11.07
CA LEU A 180 2.87 -8.39 -11.15
C LEU A 180 3.40 -7.92 -9.79
N LEU A 181 2.59 -8.00 -8.74
CA LEU A 181 3.02 -7.67 -7.38
C LEU A 181 4.16 -8.58 -6.89
N LYS A 182 4.10 -9.88 -7.17
CA LYS A 182 5.17 -10.82 -6.86
C LYS A 182 6.45 -10.54 -7.63
N GLU A 183 6.34 -10.23 -8.92
CA GLU A 183 7.49 -9.88 -9.76
C GLU A 183 8.15 -8.58 -9.26
N THR A 184 7.37 -7.54 -9.03
CA THR A 184 7.88 -6.24 -8.57
C THR A 184 8.50 -6.33 -7.18
N SER A 185 7.93 -7.12 -6.26
CA SER A 185 8.50 -7.39 -4.94
C SER A 185 9.93 -7.95 -5.05
N LYS A 186 10.10 -8.98 -5.88
CA LYS A 186 11.42 -9.59 -6.11
C LYS A 186 12.40 -8.65 -6.79
N ARG A 187 11.93 -7.93 -7.83
CA ARG A 187 12.76 -7.05 -8.65
C ARG A 187 13.30 -5.84 -7.87
N TYR A 188 12.49 -5.29 -6.97
CA TYR A 188 12.82 -4.09 -6.20
C TYR A 188 13.11 -4.37 -4.72
N GLU A 189 13.20 -5.65 -4.33
CA GLU A 189 13.47 -6.09 -2.94
C GLU A 189 12.53 -5.46 -1.91
N GLN A 190 11.25 -5.32 -2.27
CA GLN A 190 10.24 -4.68 -1.43
C GLN A 190 9.46 -5.71 -0.61
N THR A 191 9.23 -5.39 0.65
CA THR A 191 8.32 -6.16 1.49
C THR A 191 6.87 -5.84 1.10
N ILE A 192 6.06 -6.86 0.85
CA ILE A 192 4.63 -6.68 0.55
C ILE A 192 3.79 -7.40 1.59
N ILE A 193 2.82 -6.68 2.16
CA ILE A 193 1.74 -7.24 2.96
C ILE A 193 0.43 -7.03 2.21
N MET A 194 -0.22 -8.12 1.88
CA MET A 194 -1.49 -8.11 1.16
C MET A 194 -2.60 -8.71 2.03
N ILE A 195 -3.75 -8.04 2.07
CA ILE A 195 -4.99 -8.60 2.59
C ILE A 195 -5.77 -9.21 1.42
N THR A 196 -6.27 -10.39 1.62
CA THR A 196 -7.15 -11.08 0.67
C THR A 196 -8.14 -11.98 1.42
N HIS A 197 -9.21 -12.35 0.76
CA HIS A 197 -10.20 -13.33 1.22
C HIS A 197 -9.86 -14.74 0.76
#